data_1b4e0ce7e3ae24394ab5c50c87d70b72
#
_entry.id   1b4e0ce7e3ae24394ab5c50c87d70b72
#
_cell.length_a   1.000
_cell.length_b   1.000
_cell.length_c   1.000
_cell.angle_alpha   90.00
_cell.angle_beta   90.00
_cell.angle_gamma   90.00
#
_symmetry.space_group_name_H-M   'P 1'
#
loop_
_entity.id
_entity.type
_entity.pdbx_description
1 polymer ?
#
loop_
_entity_poly.entity_id
_entity_poly.type
_entity_poly.pdbx_seq_one_letter_code
_entity_poly.pdbx_strand_id
1 'polypeptide(L)'
;CEVFDIGMDLPSVPTFKGYMHEKNNQLNLQEYIPNINTNGAQMENLTLAIDNMNDQLSISAHVFNRLPKENPTAAKIGDVKADIQLLAAHDKINATIQLENTDSVQNEGTIRLSSHIMQYANKPLISTHIQPTTIILNDSTWTIDEANIVYNASEQRLDIHDFSLNTNYQMIAANGSASKYATDSINVELRNIDVQYLLSYTLASEALSVQGPLTGRATLYSLFSMPIVEAQAYIPNAGLNNTYLGDLNASAYWDHPTNSIIIEGQAID
;
A
#
# COMPACT_ATOMS: atom_id res chain seq x y z
N CYS A 1 -21.67 5.45 4.41
CA CYS A 1 -20.31 6.00 4.15
C CYS A 1 -19.78 5.39 2.86
N GLU A 2 -20.07 6.07 1.74
CA GLU A 2 -19.58 5.70 0.40
C GLU A 2 -18.22 6.38 0.17
N VAL A 3 -17.14 5.88 0.78
CA VAL A 3 -15.79 6.42 0.52
C VAL A 3 -14.96 5.50 -0.35
N PHE A 4 -15.28 4.20 -0.39
CA PHE A 4 -14.68 3.23 -1.30
C PHE A 4 -15.75 2.20 -1.66
N ASP A 5 -16.17 2.18 -2.93
CA ASP A 5 -16.92 1.05 -3.49
C ASP A 5 -15.93 -0.09 -3.77
N ILE A 6 -15.48 -0.71 -2.69
CA ILE A 6 -14.70 -1.94 -2.77
C ILE A 6 -15.73 -3.03 -3.02
N GLY A 7 -15.86 -3.48 -4.25
CA GLY A 7 -16.66 -4.63 -4.61
C GLY A 7 -16.22 -5.85 -3.81
N MET A 8 -16.82 -6.06 -2.64
CA MET A 8 -16.53 -7.16 -1.73
C MET A 8 -17.70 -8.13 -1.75
N ASP A 9 -17.45 -9.38 -2.07
CA ASP A 9 -18.40 -10.48 -1.98
C ASP A 9 -17.94 -11.48 -0.91
N LEU A 10 -18.87 -11.88 -0.04
CA LEU A 10 -18.67 -12.88 1.01
C LEU A 10 -19.41 -14.16 0.62
N PRO A 11 -18.77 -15.06 -0.15
CA PRO A 11 -19.42 -16.28 -0.60
C PRO A 11 -19.71 -17.31 0.52
N SER A 12 -19.17 -17.08 1.71
CA SER A 12 -19.33 -17.93 2.88
C SER A 12 -19.75 -17.14 4.12
N VAL A 13 -20.48 -17.78 5.02
CA VAL A 13 -20.94 -17.14 6.26
C VAL A 13 -19.76 -16.98 7.23
N PRO A 14 -19.43 -15.76 7.67
CA PRO A 14 -18.46 -15.54 8.72
C PRO A 14 -18.85 -16.22 10.04
N THR A 15 -17.86 -16.72 10.75
CA THR A 15 -18.07 -17.24 12.11
C THR A 15 -17.52 -16.26 13.12
N PHE A 16 -18.37 -15.85 14.04
CA PHE A 16 -18.04 -14.89 15.08
C PHE A 16 -18.18 -15.52 16.45
N LYS A 17 -17.17 -15.36 17.30
CA LYS A 17 -17.18 -15.78 18.71
C LYS A 17 -16.57 -14.70 19.56
N GLY A 18 -17.12 -14.48 20.74
CA GLY A 18 -16.51 -13.53 21.66
C GLY A 18 -17.29 -13.38 22.95
N TYR A 19 -16.67 -12.69 23.87
CA TYR A 19 -17.29 -12.28 25.13
C TYR A 19 -16.79 -10.87 25.51
N MET A 20 -17.63 -10.20 26.26
CA MET A 20 -17.31 -8.92 26.90
C MET A 20 -17.73 -8.98 28.36
N HIS A 21 -16.80 -8.69 29.26
CA HIS A 21 -17.04 -8.61 30.70
C HIS A 21 -16.96 -7.16 31.17
N GLU A 22 -18.09 -6.54 31.39
CA GLU A 22 -18.19 -5.13 31.83
C GLU A 22 -17.43 -4.85 33.14
N LYS A 23 -17.49 -5.79 34.12
CA LYS A 23 -16.85 -5.58 35.42
C LYS A 23 -15.32 -5.48 35.36
N ASN A 24 -14.70 -6.08 34.39
CA ASN A 24 -13.25 -6.15 34.25
C ASN A 24 -12.76 -5.44 33.00
N ASN A 25 -13.65 -4.78 32.23
CA ASN A 25 -13.38 -4.22 30.91
C ASN A 25 -12.67 -5.20 29.98
N GLN A 26 -12.98 -6.49 30.09
CA GLN A 26 -12.37 -7.53 29.28
C GLN A 26 -13.18 -7.74 28.01
N LEU A 27 -12.49 -7.69 26.87
CA LEU A 27 -13.01 -7.99 25.54
C LEU A 27 -12.19 -9.12 24.95
N ASN A 28 -12.86 -10.11 24.39
CA ASN A 28 -12.25 -11.09 23.50
C ASN A 28 -13.20 -11.35 22.35
N LEU A 29 -12.73 -11.14 21.15
CA LEU A 29 -13.47 -11.35 19.90
C LEU A 29 -12.61 -12.18 18.96
N GLN A 30 -13.23 -13.16 18.31
CA GLN A 30 -12.61 -13.95 17.26
C GLN A 30 -13.58 -14.06 16.09
N GLU A 31 -13.10 -13.74 14.92
CA GLU A 31 -13.83 -13.86 13.68
C GLU A 31 -13.05 -14.73 12.71
N TYR A 32 -13.76 -15.56 11.97
CA TYR A 32 -13.22 -16.35 10.90
C TYR A 32 -14.09 -16.18 9.65
N ILE A 33 -13.48 -15.72 8.57
CA ILE A 33 -14.12 -15.57 7.27
C ILE A 33 -13.38 -16.49 6.28
N PRO A 34 -14.04 -17.57 5.84
CA PRO A 34 -13.40 -18.58 4.98
C PRO A 34 -12.93 -17.99 3.65
N ASN A 35 -13.76 -17.15 3.01
CA ASN A 35 -13.47 -16.55 1.71
C ASN A 35 -14.04 -15.15 1.61
N ILE A 36 -13.26 -14.26 1.04
CA ILE A 36 -13.64 -12.90 0.63
C ILE A 36 -13.19 -12.72 -0.82
N ASN A 37 -14.12 -12.39 -1.71
CA ASN A 37 -13.78 -11.98 -3.06
C ASN A 37 -13.76 -10.45 -3.14
N THR A 38 -12.67 -9.90 -3.60
CA THR A 38 -12.54 -8.48 -3.93
C THR A 38 -12.20 -8.36 -5.41
N ASN A 39 -12.30 -7.19 -6.00
CA ASN A 39 -12.05 -6.91 -7.42
C ASN A 39 -10.81 -7.64 -8.00
N GLY A 40 -10.93 -8.93 -8.30
CA GLY A 40 -9.89 -9.76 -8.90
C GLY A 40 -8.92 -10.46 -7.93
N ALA A 41 -9.11 -10.35 -6.62
CA ALA A 41 -8.36 -11.10 -5.62
C ALA A 41 -9.30 -11.92 -4.73
N GLN A 42 -8.86 -13.13 -4.36
CA GLN A 42 -9.55 -13.99 -3.42
C GLN A 42 -8.72 -14.08 -2.13
N MET A 43 -9.29 -13.61 -1.03
CA MET A 43 -8.71 -13.80 0.30
C MET A 43 -9.34 -15.03 0.94
N GLU A 44 -8.51 -15.92 1.44
CA GLU A 44 -8.96 -17.15 2.12
C GLU A 44 -8.49 -17.14 3.57
N ASN A 45 -9.28 -17.81 4.42
CA ASN A 45 -8.93 -18.06 5.81
C ASN A 45 -8.60 -16.80 6.61
N LEU A 46 -9.33 -15.70 6.39
CA LEU A 46 -9.15 -14.52 7.22
C LEU A 46 -9.57 -14.86 8.66
N THR A 47 -8.64 -14.77 9.57
CA THR A 47 -8.91 -14.82 11.02
C THR A 47 -8.61 -13.47 11.62
N LEU A 48 -9.50 -12.98 12.44
CA LEU A 48 -9.30 -11.77 13.23
C LEU A 48 -9.50 -12.11 14.70
N ALA A 49 -8.53 -11.78 15.54
CA ALA A 49 -8.66 -11.91 16.98
C ALA A 49 -8.37 -10.55 17.63
N ILE A 50 -9.22 -10.18 18.56
CA ILE A 50 -9.11 -8.94 19.34
C ILE A 50 -9.25 -9.33 20.83
N ASP A 51 -8.29 -8.95 21.63
CA ASP A 51 -8.39 -9.05 23.09
C ASP A 51 -7.76 -7.81 23.77
N ASN A 52 -8.18 -7.56 24.98
CA ASN A 52 -7.65 -6.45 25.78
C ASN A 52 -7.20 -6.94 27.18
N MET A 53 -6.56 -8.06 27.25
CA MET A 53 -5.99 -8.55 28.49
C MET A 53 -4.80 -7.70 28.95
N ASN A 54 -4.63 -7.58 30.28
CA ASN A 54 -3.48 -6.89 30.90
C ASN A 54 -3.30 -5.42 30.50
N ASP A 55 -4.38 -4.66 30.39
CA ASP A 55 -4.38 -3.24 30.00
C ASP A 55 -3.75 -2.97 28.62
N GLN A 56 -3.67 -3.97 27.79
CA GLN A 56 -3.18 -3.90 26.42
C GLN A 56 -4.22 -4.43 25.46
N LEU A 57 -4.56 -3.63 24.44
CA LEU A 57 -5.36 -4.10 23.31
C LEU A 57 -4.46 -4.85 22.33
N SER A 58 -4.77 -6.09 22.07
CA SER A 58 -4.12 -6.92 21.06
C SER A 58 -5.10 -7.17 19.91
N ILE A 59 -4.65 -6.92 18.69
CA ILE A 59 -5.38 -7.26 17.47
C ILE A 59 -4.44 -8.12 16.62
N SER A 60 -4.88 -9.30 16.24
CA SER A 60 -4.16 -10.13 15.28
C SER A 60 -5.06 -10.48 14.11
N ALA A 61 -4.52 -10.40 12.91
CA ALA A 61 -5.19 -10.83 11.70
C ALA A 61 -4.25 -11.74 10.91
N HIS A 62 -4.80 -12.82 10.39
CA HIS A 62 -4.12 -13.71 9.46
C HIS A 62 -4.96 -13.84 8.21
N VAL A 63 -4.35 -13.69 7.05
CA VAL A 63 -5.03 -13.81 5.76
C VAL A 63 -4.14 -14.54 4.76
N PHE A 64 -4.75 -15.36 3.95
CA PHE A 64 -4.14 -15.98 2.79
C PHE A 64 -4.76 -15.37 1.54
N ASN A 65 -3.96 -14.65 0.77
CA ASN A 65 -4.41 -14.01 -0.47
C ASN A 65 -4.02 -14.87 -1.65
N ARG A 66 -5.01 -15.35 -2.39
CA ARG A 66 -4.84 -16.10 -3.62
C ARG A 66 -5.05 -15.17 -4.80
N LEU A 67 -4.00 -14.93 -5.57
CA LEU A 67 -4.07 -14.08 -6.75
C LEU A 67 -4.60 -14.86 -7.96
N PRO A 68 -5.41 -14.24 -8.84
CA PRO A 68 -5.94 -14.89 -10.04
C PRO A 68 -4.81 -15.38 -10.95
N LYS A 69 -4.77 -16.67 -11.26
CA LYS A 69 -3.73 -17.29 -12.11
C LYS A 69 -3.69 -16.76 -13.55
N GLU A 70 -4.78 -16.13 -13.97
CA GLU A 70 -4.92 -15.54 -15.31
C GLU A 70 -4.15 -14.22 -15.45
N ASN A 71 -3.79 -13.56 -14.34
CA ASN A 71 -2.97 -12.37 -14.35
C ASN A 71 -1.48 -12.78 -14.43
N PRO A 72 -0.73 -12.41 -15.50
CA PRO A 72 0.67 -12.78 -15.66
C PRO A 72 1.59 -12.31 -14.54
N THR A 73 1.23 -11.23 -13.86
CA THR A 73 1.98 -10.71 -12.72
C THR A 73 1.62 -11.45 -11.43
N ALA A 74 0.36 -11.81 -11.25
CA ALA A 74 -0.09 -12.66 -10.17
C ALA A 74 0.60 -14.03 -10.21
N ALA A 75 0.84 -14.59 -11.40
CA ALA A 75 1.60 -15.81 -11.58
C ALA A 75 3.07 -15.69 -11.15
N LYS A 76 3.62 -14.47 -11.07
CA LYS A 76 4.99 -14.23 -10.60
C LYS A 76 5.06 -13.97 -9.08
N ILE A 77 4.05 -13.33 -8.51
CA ILE A 77 4.02 -13.00 -7.08
C ILE A 77 3.59 -14.21 -6.24
N GLY A 78 2.72 -15.06 -6.79
CA GLY A 78 2.18 -16.24 -6.11
C GLY A 78 1.18 -15.92 -5.01
N ASP A 79 0.76 -16.96 -4.31
CA ASP A 79 -0.15 -16.85 -3.18
C ASP A 79 0.60 -16.30 -1.96
N VAL A 80 0.06 -15.27 -1.31
CA VAL A 80 0.70 -14.56 -0.21
C VAL A 80 -0.06 -14.76 1.10
N LYS A 81 0.64 -15.18 2.13
CA LYS A 81 0.18 -15.12 3.52
C LYS A 81 0.56 -13.78 4.13
N ALA A 82 -0.36 -13.19 4.86
CA ALA A 82 -0.09 -12.01 5.65
C ALA A 82 -0.52 -12.23 7.10
N ASP A 83 0.41 -12.02 8.03
CA ASP A 83 0.18 -12.00 9.46
C ASP A 83 0.35 -10.58 9.99
N ILE A 84 -0.69 -10.05 10.61
CA ILE A 84 -0.68 -8.69 11.16
C ILE A 84 -0.90 -8.80 12.66
N GLN A 85 0.01 -8.24 13.43
CA GLN A 85 -0.12 -8.06 14.87
C GLN A 85 -0.11 -6.58 15.21
N LEU A 86 -1.08 -6.14 16.02
CA LEU A 86 -1.14 -4.78 16.57
C LEU A 86 -1.30 -4.89 18.07
N LEU A 87 -0.42 -4.19 18.79
CA LEU A 87 -0.44 -4.10 20.25
C LEU A 87 -0.55 -2.63 20.63
N ALA A 88 -1.65 -2.27 21.29
CA ALA A 88 -1.90 -0.91 21.76
C ALA A 88 -1.98 -0.86 23.28
N ALA A 89 -1.18 0.01 23.89
CA ALA A 89 -1.20 0.27 25.32
C ALA A 89 -0.96 1.76 25.56
N HIS A 90 -1.81 2.37 26.39
CA HIS A 90 -1.79 3.80 26.69
C HIS A 90 -1.89 4.64 25.38
N ASP A 91 -0.82 5.34 25.05
CA ASP A 91 -0.69 6.23 23.89
C ASP A 91 0.18 5.65 22.77
N LYS A 92 0.57 4.37 22.87
CA LYS A 92 1.46 3.69 21.93
C LYS A 92 0.78 2.53 21.22
N ILE A 93 1.06 2.41 19.93
CA ILE A 93 0.65 1.28 19.10
C ILE A 93 1.91 0.73 18.44
N ASN A 94 2.16 -0.57 18.61
CA ASN A 94 3.18 -1.29 17.85
C ASN A 94 2.48 -2.23 16.88
N ALA A 95 2.86 -2.18 15.62
CA ALA A 95 2.34 -3.07 14.59
C ALA A 95 3.48 -3.86 13.96
N THR A 96 3.24 -5.14 13.72
CA THR A 96 4.13 -6.03 12.97
C THR A 96 3.31 -6.62 11.83
N ILE A 97 3.80 -6.48 10.61
CA ILE A 97 3.23 -7.06 9.39
C ILE A 97 4.25 -8.03 8.84
N GLN A 98 3.90 -9.31 8.80
CA GLN A 98 4.72 -10.35 8.22
C GLN A 98 4.06 -10.86 6.94
N LEU A 99 4.83 -10.91 5.87
CA LEU A 99 4.43 -11.39 4.55
C LEU A 99 5.28 -12.60 4.19
N GLU A 100 4.65 -13.61 3.62
CA GLU A 100 5.31 -14.81 3.14
C GLU A 100 4.51 -15.40 1.97
N ASN A 101 5.17 -15.78 0.89
CA ASN A 101 4.53 -16.54 -0.18
C ASN A 101 4.93 -18.01 -0.17
N THR A 102 4.16 -18.82 -0.91
CA THR A 102 4.38 -20.28 -0.98
C THR A 102 4.93 -20.74 -2.31
N ASP A 103 5.15 -19.81 -3.26
CA ASP A 103 5.56 -20.13 -4.62
C ASP A 103 7.07 -20.05 -4.85
N SER A 104 7.50 -20.38 -6.08
CA SER A 104 8.91 -20.44 -6.46
C SER A 104 9.60 -19.08 -6.49
N VAL A 105 8.85 -18.00 -6.68
CA VAL A 105 9.36 -16.62 -6.61
C VAL A 105 9.20 -16.11 -5.18
N GLN A 106 10.31 -15.80 -4.54
CA GLN A 106 10.32 -15.45 -3.13
C GLN A 106 9.77 -14.04 -2.88
N ASN A 107 8.74 -13.95 -2.03
CA ASN A 107 8.19 -12.71 -1.50
C ASN A 107 7.98 -12.90 0.00
N GLU A 108 8.84 -12.30 0.81
CA GLU A 108 8.77 -12.43 2.25
C GLU A 108 9.34 -11.20 2.95
N GLY A 109 8.89 -10.94 4.15
CA GLY A 109 9.44 -9.86 4.95
C GLY A 109 8.63 -9.56 6.20
N THR A 110 9.24 -8.77 7.07
CA THR A 110 8.59 -8.30 8.29
C THR A 110 8.77 -6.79 8.40
N ILE A 111 7.65 -6.06 8.41
CA ILE A 111 7.62 -4.61 8.60
C ILE A 111 7.17 -4.33 10.04
N ARG A 112 7.90 -3.47 10.75
CA ARG A 112 7.59 -3.06 12.11
C ARG A 112 7.35 -1.57 12.16
N LEU A 113 6.23 -1.20 12.79
CA LEU A 113 5.79 0.17 12.96
C LEU A 113 5.62 0.44 14.46
N SER A 114 6.00 1.63 14.90
CA SER A 114 5.65 2.12 16.23
C SER A 114 4.98 3.48 16.11
N SER A 115 3.78 3.60 16.65
CA SER A 115 3.00 4.83 16.60
C SER A 115 2.79 5.39 18.00
N HIS A 116 2.81 6.70 18.10
CA HIS A 116 2.50 7.46 19.31
C HIS A 116 1.27 8.33 19.03
N ILE A 117 0.24 8.21 19.87
CA ILE A 117 -1.00 8.95 19.75
C ILE A 117 -0.99 10.09 20.77
N MET A 118 -1.03 11.30 20.27
CA MET A 118 -1.14 12.53 21.08
C MET A 118 -2.48 13.21 20.80
N GLN A 119 -2.88 14.12 21.66
CA GLN A 119 -4.01 15.01 21.39
C GLN A 119 -3.50 16.38 20.93
N TYR A 120 -4.02 16.84 19.81
CA TYR A 120 -3.81 18.19 19.30
C TYR A 120 -5.16 18.81 18.91
N ALA A 121 -5.49 19.98 19.48
CA ALA A 121 -6.78 20.65 19.27
C ALA A 121 -8.00 19.71 19.46
N ASN A 122 -7.99 18.89 20.50
CA ASN A 122 -9.02 17.88 20.84
C ASN A 122 -9.24 16.79 19.78
N LYS A 123 -8.27 16.57 18.88
CA LYS A 123 -8.27 15.49 17.90
C LYS A 123 -6.95 14.74 17.94
N PRO A 124 -6.90 13.49 17.48
CA PRO A 124 -5.68 12.72 17.49
C PRO A 124 -4.63 13.30 16.53
N LEU A 125 -3.39 13.33 17.01
CA LEU A 125 -2.16 13.49 16.26
C LEU A 125 -1.39 12.18 16.39
N ILE A 126 -1.20 11.47 15.28
CA ILE A 126 -0.58 10.16 15.26
C ILE A 126 0.78 10.29 14.58
N SER A 127 1.85 9.98 15.31
CA SER A 127 3.20 9.91 14.75
C SER A 127 3.62 8.45 14.66
N THR A 128 3.88 7.97 13.47
CA THR A 128 4.28 6.59 13.17
C THR A 128 5.71 6.56 12.67
N HIS A 129 6.52 5.75 13.31
CA HIS A 129 7.88 5.46 12.92
C HIS A 129 7.94 4.08 12.26
N ILE A 130 8.50 4.01 11.06
CA ILE A 130 8.79 2.78 10.32
C ILE A 130 10.22 2.38 10.64
N GLN A 131 10.41 1.17 11.20
CA GLN A 131 11.74 0.67 11.53
C GLN A 131 12.45 0.19 10.26
N PRO A 132 13.76 0.45 10.13
CA PRO A 132 14.54 -0.08 9.03
C PRO A 132 14.41 -1.61 8.96
N THR A 133 14.16 -2.13 7.77
CA THR A 133 14.02 -3.57 7.58
C THR A 133 14.39 -3.98 6.17
N THR A 134 14.66 -5.27 6.00
CA THR A 134 14.89 -5.89 4.69
C THR A 134 13.75 -6.83 4.39
N ILE A 135 13.22 -6.75 3.17
CA ILE A 135 12.18 -7.62 2.63
C ILE A 135 12.64 -8.20 1.31
N ILE A 136 12.07 -9.31 0.90
CA ILE A 136 12.31 -9.91 -0.41
C ILE A 136 11.03 -9.73 -1.23
N LEU A 137 11.14 -9.14 -2.40
CA LEU A 137 10.05 -9.00 -3.37
C LEU A 137 10.54 -9.45 -4.74
N ASN A 138 9.89 -10.44 -5.33
CA ASN A 138 10.29 -11.04 -6.61
C ASN A 138 11.77 -11.46 -6.65
N ASP A 139 12.20 -12.29 -5.68
CA ASP A 139 13.58 -12.74 -5.51
C ASP A 139 14.61 -11.61 -5.31
N SER A 140 14.16 -10.37 -5.21
CA SER A 140 15.03 -9.21 -5.02
C SER A 140 14.98 -8.70 -3.59
N THR A 141 16.13 -8.47 -3.01
CA THR A 141 16.26 -7.92 -1.66
C THR A 141 16.05 -6.40 -1.68
N TRP A 142 15.05 -5.95 -0.96
CA TRP A 142 14.70 -4.55 -0.79
C TRP A 142 14.94 -4.12 0.65
N THR A 143 15.45 -2.92 0.84
CA THR A 143 15.60 -2.29 2.14
C THR A 143 14.58 -1.17 2.27
N ILE A 144 13.82 -1.20 3.35
CA ILE A 144 13.00 -0.06 3.81
C ILE A 144 13.87 0.71 4.79
N ASP A 145 14.15 1.97 4.48
CA ASP A 145 14.88 2.86 5.38
C ASP A 145 13.97 3.36 6.50
N GLU A 146 14.59 3.93 7.52
CA GLU A 146 13.86 4.59 8.60
C GLU A 146 13.00 5.73 8.04
N ALA A 147 11.69 5.73 8.38
CA ALA A 147 10.77 6.75 7.92
C ALA A 147 9.79 7.16 9.02
N ASN A 148 9.27 8.39 8.92
CA ASN A 148 8.27 8.89 9.83
C ASN A 148 7.04 9.37 9.06
N ILE A 149 5.86 8.98 9.55
CA ILE A 149 4.58 9.38 9.01
C ILE A 149 3.77 10.04 10.13
N VAL A 150 3.33 11.27 9.93
CA VAL A 150 2.54 12.01 10.92
C VAL A 150 1.16 12.32 10.34
N TYR A 151 0.11 11.89 11.04
CA TYR A 151 -1.27 12.24 10.69
C TYR A 151 -1.88 13.17 11.73
N ASN A 152 -2.26 14.36 11.31
CA ASN A 152 -2.95 15.36 12.11
C ASN A 152 -4.44 15.38 11.75
N ALA A 153 -5.29 14.79 12.60
CA ALA A 153 -6.73 14.71 12.35
C ALA A 153 -7.44 16.07 12.47
N SER A 154 -6.87 17.06 13.17
CA SER A 154 -7.47 18.38 13.28
C SER A 154 -7.31 19.18 11.99
N GLU A 155 -6.19 19.01 11.31
CA GLU A 155 -5.87 19.67 10.04
C GLU A 155 -6.20 18.80 8.82
N GLN A 156 -6.56 17.54 9.04
CA GLN A 156 -6.71 16.53 7.98
C GLN A 156 -5.46 16.49 7.09
N ARG A 157 -4.30 16.36 7.74
CA ARG A 157 -3.00 16.43 7.10
C ARG A 157 -2.19 15.19 7.40
N LEU A 158 -1.56 14.65 6.37
CA LEU A 158 -0.59 13.57 6.43
C LEU A 158 0.77 14.12 6.00
N ASP A 159 1.80 13.94 6.83
CA ASP A 159 3.18 14.25 6.49
C ASP A 159 3.98 12.95 6.38
N ILE A 160 4.74 12.79 5.31
CA ILE A 160 5.65 11.67 5.08
C ILE A 160 7.07 12.21 5.04
N HIS A 161 7.93 11.66 5.89
CA HIS A 161 9.34 12.04 5.99
C HIS A 161 10.22 10.83 5.71
N ASP A 162 11.09 10.99 4.71
CA ASP A 162 12.20 10.09 4.38
C ASP A 162 11.82 8.64 4.05
N PHE A 163 10.57 8.41 3.59
CA PHE A 163 10.19 7.06 3.17
C PHE A 163 10.97 6.65 1.92
N SER A 164 11.67 5.54 2.00
CA SER A 164 12.31 4.92 0.85
C SER A 164 12.32 3.39 0.93
N LEU A 165 12.18 2.78 -0.23
CA LEU A 165 12.26 1.34 -0.47
C LEU A 165 13.28 1.14 -1.58
N ASN A 166 14.40 0.48 -1.28
CA ASN A 166 15.59 0.46 -2.12
C ASN A 166 16.11 -0.95 -2.39
N THR A 167 16.64 -1.14 -3.59
CA THR A 167 17.66 -2.16 -3.90
C THR A 167 18.95 -1.44 -4.34
N ASN A 168 19.98 -2.19 -4.75
CA ASN A 168 21.18 -1.59 -5.33
C ASN A 168 20.91 -0.76 -6.60
N TYR A 169 19.82 -1.03 -7.33
CA TYR A 169 19.53 -0.44 -8.63
C TYR A 169 18.16 0.24 -8.71
N GLN A 170 17.24 -0.11 -7.83
CA GLN A 170 15.85 0.34 -7.84
C GLN A 170 15.54 1.15 -6.59
N MET A 171 14.64 2.12 -6.72
CA MET A 171 14.21 2.93 -5.58
C MET A 171 12.77 3.40 -5.80
N ILE A 172 12.01 3.36 -4.72
CA ILE A 172 10.73 4.05 -4.57
C ILE A 172 10.88 4.94 -3.33
N ALA A 173 10.75 6.24 -3.49
CA ALA A 173 10.81 7.18 -2.36
C ALA A 173 9.59 8.09 -2.35
N ALA A 174 9.17 8.51 -1.16
CA ALA A 174 8.08 9.45 -0.98
C ALA A 174 8.40 10.42 0.16
N ASN A 175 8.15 11.71 -0.07
CA ASN A 175 8.36 12.77 0.91
C ASN A 175 7.40 13.93 0.67
N GLY A 176 6.95 14.58 1.74
CA GLY A 176 6.08 15.74 1.66
C GLY A 176 4.81 15.62 2.48
N SER A 177 3.81 16.40 2.13
CA SER A 177 2.57 16.52 2.90
C SER A 177 1.35 16.34 2.01
N ALA A 178 0.33 15.69 2.54
CA ALA A 178 -0.99 15.58 1.90
C ALA A 178 -2.03 16.26 2.77
N SER A 179 -2.82 17.15 2.19
CA SER A 179 -3.99 17.76 2.82
C SER A 179 -5.00 18.18 1.76
N LYS A 180 -6.03 18.91 2.19
CA LYS A 180 -6.98 19.54 1.27
C LYS A 180 -6.43 20.79 0.56
N TYR A 181 -5.27 21.29 0.97
CA TYR A 181 -4.67 22.49 0.40
C TYR A 181 -3.77 22.15 -0.78
N ALA A 182 -3.90 22.91 -1.87
CA ALA A 182 -3.07 22.73 -3.07
C ALA A 182 -1.59 23.10 -2.87
N THR A 183 -1.25 23.76 -1.77
CA THR A 183 0.13 24.07 -1.38
C THR A 183 0.88 22.88 -0.83
N ASP A 184 0.14 21.87 -0.36
CA ASP A 184 0.70 20.66 0.19
C ASP A 184 0.80 19.59 -0.89
N SER A 185 1.95 18.98 -1.02
CA SER A 185 2.22 17.96 -2.02
C SER A 185 3.08 16.83 -1.48
N ILE A 186 2.85 15.63 -1.96
CA ILE A 186 3.76 14.49 -1.80
C ILE A 186 4.53 14.32 -3.09
N ASN A 187 5.86 14.30 -2.97
CA ASN A 187 6.77 13.98 -4.05
C ASN A 187 7.10 12.49 -4.00
N VAL A 188 6.92 11.82 -5.10
CA VAL A 188 7.29 10.41 -5.31
C VAL A 188 8.41 10.35 -6.32
N GLU A 189 9.48 9.63 -6.00
CA GLU A 189 10.58 9.36 -6.90
C GLU A 189 10.67 7.85 -7.17
N LEU A 190 10.80 7.50 -8.44
CA LEU A 190 10.95 6.13 -8.92
C LEU A 190 12.26 6.02 -9.69
N ARG A 191 13.05 4.98 -9.45
CA ARG A 191 14.28 4.71 -10.18
C ARG A 191 14.34 3.25 -10.59
N ASN A 192 14.47 3.02 -11.89
CA ASN A 192 14.60 1.69 -12.52
C ASN A 192 13.49 0.70 -12.09
N ILE A 193 12.27 1.17 -11.89
CA ILE A 193 11.14 0.31 -11.51
C ILE A 193 10.54 -0.32 -12.76
N ASP A 194 10.37 -1.63 -12.78
CA ASP A 194 9.67 -2.31 -13.87
C ASP A 194 8.22 -1.79 -13.97
N VAL A 195 7.90 -1.16 -15.12
CA VAL A 195 6.58 -0.56 -15.36
C VAL A 195 5.48 -1.61 -15.27
N GLN A 196 5.74 -2.82 -15.78
CA GLN A 196 4.75 -3.92 -15.71
C GLN A 196 4.40 -4.28 -14.26
N TYR A 197 5.37 -4.18 -13.36
CA TYR A 197 5.13 -4.41 -11.93
C TYR A 197 4.20 -3.36 -11.34
N LEU A 198 4.38 -2.08 -11.68
CA LEU A 198 3.48 -1.01 -11.22
C LEU A 198 2.06 -1.14 -11.81
N LEU A 199 1.97 -1.46 -13.10
CA LEU A 199 0.68 -1.61 -13.79
C LEU A 199 -0.13 -2.81 -13.29
N SER A 200 0.53 -3.86 -12.80
CA SER A 200 -0.14 -5.06 -12.30
C SER A 200 -1.11 -4.81 -11.15
N TYR A 201 -0.91 -3.74 -10.41
CA TYR A 201 -1.79 -3.30 -9.33
C TYR A 201 -2.91 -2.36 -9.79
N THR A 202 -3.03 -2.11 -11.10
CA THR A 202 -4.05 -1.24 -11.68
C THR A 202 -4.95 -2.00 -12.63
N LEU A 203 -6.17 -1.49 -12.86
CA LEU A 203 -7.12 -2.06 -13.84
C LEU A 203 -6.62 -1.97 -15.29
N ALA A 204 -5.57 -1.21 -15.56
CA ALA A 204 -4.97 -1.07 -16.89
C ALA A 204 -4.13 -2.29 -17.32
N SER A 205 -3.80 -3.20 -16.40
CA SER A 205 -2.90 -4.33 -16.65
C SER A 205 -3.41 -5.33 -17.69
N GLU A 206 -4.72 -5.46 -17.88
CA GLU A 206 -5.29 -6.39 -18.85
C GLU A 206 -5.25 -5.85 -20.30
N ALA A 207 -5.31 -4.53 -20.46
CA ALA A 207 -5.38 -3.88 -21.76
C ALA A 207 -4.03 -3.38 -22.26
N LEU A 208 -3.04 -3.18 -21.37
CA LEU A 208 -1.79 -2.50 -21.67
C LEU A 208 -0.61 -3.22 -21.06
N SER A 209 0.28 -3.77 -21.90
CA SER A 209 1.57 -4.31 -21.48
C SER A 209 2.68 -3.33 -21.83
N VAL A 210 3.19 -2.61 -20.83
CA VAL A 210 4.34 -1.71 -20.99
C VAL A 210 5.56 -2.36 -20.36
N GLN A 211 6.65 -2.42 -21.11
CA GLN A 211 7.91 -3.03 -20.68
C GLN A 211 9.01 -1.97 -20.61
N GLY A 212 9.91 -2.14 -19.67
CA GLY A 212 11.09 -1.31 -19.48
C GLY A 212 11.24 -0.79 -18.06
N PRO A 213 12.46 -0.39 -17.68
CA PRO A 213 12.75 0.18 -16.36
C PRO A 213 12.39 1.67 -16.33
N LEU A 214 11.35 2.02 -15.55
CA LEU A 214 10.90 3.39 -15.38
C LEU A 214 11.75 4.12 -14.36
N THR A 215 12.22 5.30 -14.75
CA THR A 215 12.79 6.30 -13.85
C THR A 215 11.98 7.59 -13.99
N GLY A 216 11.53 8.16 -12.88
CA GLY A 216 10.67 9.33 -12.94
C GLY A 216 10.35 9.92 -11.59
N ARG A 217 9.54 10.97 -11.62
CA ARG A 217 9.01 11.63 -10.43
C ARG A 217 7.55 11.99 -10.64
N ALA A 218 6.80 11.97 -9.55
CA ALA A 218 5.43 12.46 -9.52
C ALA A 218 5.23 13.38 -8.32
N THR A 219 4.43 14.42 -8.50
CA THR A 219 3.96 15.28 -7.42
C THR A 219 2.45 15.17 -7.31
N LEU A 220 1.98 14.85 -6.11
CA LEU A 220 0.59 14.62 -5.79
C LEU A 220 0.09 15.76 -4.91
N TYR A 221 -0.91 16.50 -5.37
CA TYR A 221 -1.51 17.64 -4.67
C TYR A 221 -2.93 17.32 -4.20
N SER A 222 -3.41 18.03 -3.20
CA SER A 222 -4.82 18.04 -2.75
C SER A 222 -5.41 16.65 -2.52
N LEU A 223 -4.62 15.69 -2.01
CA LEU A 223 -4.99 14.27 -1.93
C LEU A 223 -6.28 14.01 -1.12
N PHE A 224 -6.66 14.88 -0.19
CA PHE A 224 -7.87 14.73 0.63
C PHE A 224 -9.08 15.54 0.11
N SER A 225 -8.98 16.13 -1.09
CA SER A 225 -10.10 16.81 -1.73
C SER A 225 -10.29 16.33 -3.17
N MET A 226 -9.58 16.90 -4.10
CA MET A 226 -9.55 16.48 -5.50
C MET A 226 -8.09 16.21 -5.88
N PRO A 227 -7.68 14.94 -5.94
CA PRO A 227 -6.28 14.60 -6.22
C PRO A 227 -5.83 15.14 -7.58
N ILE A 228 -4.73 15.86 -7.58
CA ILE A 228 -4.06 16.38 -8.78
C ILE A 228 -2.70 15.70 -8.88
N VAL A 229 -2.35 15.23 -10.06
CA VAL A 229 -1.10 14.52 -10.34
C VAL A 229 -0.33 15.27 -11.41
N GLU A 230 0.95 15.49 -11.17
CA GLU A 230 1.92 15.89 -12.15
C GLU A 230 3.07 14.89 -12.14
N ALA A 231 3.40 14.28 -13.27
CA ALA A 231 4.44 13.28 -13.35
C ALA A 231 5.28 13.39 -14.61
N GLN A 232 6.53 12.98 -14.50
CA GLN A 232 7.47 12.85 -15.62
C GLN A 232 8.19 11.50 -15.47
N ALA A 233 8.31 10.76 -16.55
CA ALA A 233 8.94 9.45 -16.58
C ALA A 233 9.78 9.28 -17.84
N TYR A 234 10.86 8.54 -17.70
CA TYR A 234 11.72 8.05 -18.76
C TYR A 234 11.82 6.54 -18.67
N ILE A 235 11.63 5.86 -19.78
CA ILE A 235 11.67 4.40 -19.89
C ILE A 235 12.60 4.05 -21.06
N PRO A 236 13.86 3.71 -20.79
CA PRO A 236 14.77 3.28 -21.84
C PRO A 236 14.34 1.93 -22.40
N ASN A 237 14.54 1.73 -23.69
CA ASN A 237 14.18 0.50 -24.42
C ASN A 237 12.73 0.09 -24.17
N ALA A 238 11.81 1.03 -24.16
CA ALA A 238 10.39 0.79 -23.89
C ALA A 238 9.76 -0.15 -24.92
N GLY A 239 8.90 -1.03 -24.42
CA GLY A 239 8.05 -1.89 -25.23
C GLY A 239 6.57 -1.67 -24.90
N LEU A 240 5.72 -1.77 -25.89
CA LEU A 240 4.26 -1.71 -25.76
C LEU A 240 3.62 -2.88 -26.51
N ASN A 241 2.90 -3.76 -25.79
CA ASN A 241 2.23 -4.93 -26.40
C ASN A 241 3.16 -5.74 -27.31
N ASN A 242 4.38 -6.04 -26.84
CA ASN A 242 5.46 -6.73 -27.57
C ASN A 242 6.05 -5.95 -28.77
N THR A 243 5.71 -4.68 -28.94
CA THR A 243 6.32 -3.81 -29.95
C THR A 243 7.37 -2.94 -29.29
N TYR A 244 8.60 -2.99 -29.79
CA TYR A 244 9.68 -2.11 -29.36
C TYR A 244 9.40 -0.66 -29.81
N LEU A 245 9.50 0.29 -28.89
CA LEU A 245 9.23 1.70 -29.14
C LEU A 245 10.48 2.58 -29.12
N GLY A 246 11.64 2.08 -28.66
CA GLY A 246 12.80 2.91 -28.35
C GLY A 246 12.76 3.49 -26.95
N ASP A 247 13.44 4.61 -26.73
CA ASP A 247 13.40 5.32 -25.46
C ASP A 247 12.13 6.16 -25.37
N LEU A 248 11.38 6.03 -24.28
CA LEU A 248 10.11 6.73 -24.09
C LEU A 248 10.24 7.79 -23.00
N ASN A 249 9.96 9.04 -23.35
CA ASN A 249 9.64 10.08 -22.39
C ASN A 249 8.13 10.20 -22.25
N ALA A 250 7.63 10.20 -21.02
CA ALA A 250 6.22 10.33 -20.71
C ALA A 250 6.00 11.45 -19.68
N SER A 251 4.89 12.15 -19.81
CA SER A 251 4.40 13.09 -18.81
C SER A 251 2.93 12.83 -18.53
N ALA A 252 2.53 13.08 -17.31
CA ALA A 252 1.12 13.05 -16.91
C ALA A 252 0.79 14.30 -16.12
N TYR A 253 -0.36 14.90 -16.39
CA TYR A 253 -0.84 16.07 -15.67
C TYR A 253 -2.36 16.08 -15.57
N TRP A 254 -2.85 16.77 -14.56
CA TRP A 254 -4.28 16.94 -14.35
C TRP A 254 -4.84 18.02 -15.28
N ASP A 255 -5.84 17.68 -16.08
CA ASP A 255 -6.59 18.61 -16.91
C ASP A 255 -7.90 19.03 -16.21
N HIS A 256 -7.94 20.25 -15.71
CA HIS A 256 -9.10 20.79 -15.01
C HIS A 256 -10.38 20.88 -15.87
N PRO A 257 -10.33 21.26 -17.18
CA PRO A 257 -11.53 21.31 -18.02
C PRO A 257 -12.22 19.97 -18.20
N THR A 258 -11.47 18.89 -18.39
CA THR A 258 -12.02 17.54 -18.63
C THR A 258 -12.14 16.70 -17.35
N ASN A 259 -11.59 17.20 -16.25
CA ASN A 259 -11.51 16.50 -14.95
C ASN A 259 -10.88 15.11 -15.11
N SER A 260 -9.77 15.04 -15.83
CA SER A 260 -9.06 13.79 -16.16
C SER A 260 -7.53 13.98 -16.10
N ILE A 261 -6.82 12.84 -16.02
CA ILE A 261 -5.36 12.84 -16.18
C ILE A 261 -5.04 12.68 -17.65
N ILE A 262 -4.31 13.65 -18.21
CA ILE A 262 -3.75 13.57 -19.56
C ILE A 262 -2.37 12.92 -19.46
N ILE A 263 -2.14 11.91 -20.28
CA ILE A 263 -0.84 11.25 -20.41
C ILE A 263 -0.33 11.49 -21.83
N GLU A 264 0.86 12.04 -21.92
CA GLU A 264 1.56 12.29 -23.19
C GLU A 264 2.85 11.47 -23.20
N GLY A 265 3.17 10.87 -24.34
CA GLY A 265 4.38 10.07 -24.51
C GLY A 265 5.07 10.40 -25.85
N GLN A 266 6.40 10.47 -25.83
CA GLN A 266 7.23 10.64 -27.00
C GLN A 266 8.31 9.57 -27.03
N ALA A 267 8.29 8.73 -28.06
CA ALA A 267 9.38 7.81 -28.34
C ALA A 267 10.53 8.55 -29.05
N ILE A 268 11.75 8.23 -28.63
CA ILE A 268 12.99 8.75 -29.18
C ILE A 268 13.79 7.54 -29.68
N ASP A 269 14.14 7.55 -30.96
CA ASP A 269 15.00 6.52 -31.56
C ASP A 269 16.48 6.76 -31.21
#